data_b616c9a14468e467ae2b6449b22d8381
#
_entry.id   b616c9a14468e467ae2b6449b22d8381
#
_cell.length_a   1.000
_cell.length_b   1.000
_cell.length_c   1.000
_cell.angle_alpha   90.00
_cell.angle_beta   90.00
_cell.angle_gamma   90.00
#
_symmetry.space_group_name_H-M   'P 1'
#
loop_
_entity.id
_entity.type
_entity.pdbx_description
1 polymer ?
#
loop_
_entity_poly.entity_id
_entity_poly.type
_entity_poly.pdbx_seq_one_letter_code
_entity_poly.pdbx_strand_id
1 'polypeptide(L)'
;PLLFELEEVIETLDEVVVVRSPFRSTRDTPLSTQSFSAVEIETYPGGNNDITKVVQSMPGISPSIGGFRNDIIIRGGAPNETVYYLDGIEIPNINHFSTQGSAGGPVGMINVSFVRDVTLSSSAFGAEYDNPLSGVLAFEQREGNPNEFGGNFRFGASEAGLTLEGPLFRKDKNRPANTTFLFSVRRSYLQFLFELIGLPIRPDYWDYQWKIKHEIDAYNSLTFLGIGAIDDFSVKAPDEFDAEQQATLDQVPIIDQRSTTVGLSWKRNYKNGKGFMTTALSTNRLENVFSRYEDNTTRSGTIFQNDSYEWETKLRFLTTHYSDQWKWSSGFNIQQSSYKNNTIFSYYDIAYNTTLNFAKYGFFVKGS
;
A
#
# COMPACT_ATOMS: atom_id res chain seq x y z
N PRO A 1 17.53 21.16 -64.45
CA PRO A 1 17.74 20.85 -63.03
C PRO A 1 16.53 20.13 -62.51
N LEU A 2 16.72 18.89 -62.08
CA LEU A 2 15.71 18.10 -61.40
C LEU A 2 15.70 18.56 -59.91
N LEU A 3 14.59 19.11 -59.43
CA LEU A 3 14.35 19.39 -58.02
C LEU A 3 13.78 18.10 -57.38
N PHE A 4 14.48 17.58 -56.40
CA PHE A 4 13.93 16.54 -55.53
C PHE A 4 13.45 17.22 -54.24
N GLU A 5 12.15 17.19 -53.97
CA GLU A 5 11.62 17.49 -52.64
C GLU A 5 11.69 16.20 -51.83
N LEU A 6 12.41 16.25 -50.72
CA LEU A 6 12.43 15.20 -49.71
C LEU A 6 11.36 15.53 -48.67
N GLU A 7 10.34 14.71 -48.55
CA GLU A 7 9.41 14.73 -47.43
C GLU A 7 10.06 14.00 -46.25
N GLU A 8 10.17 14.67 -45.15
CA GLU A 8 10.63 14.09 -43.88
C GLU A 8 9.48 13.22 -43.30
N VAL A 9 9.58 11.90 -43.46
CA VAL A 9 8.67 10.96 -42.84
C VAL A 9 9.15 10.74 -41.41
N ILE A 10 8.48 11.36 -40.45
CA ILE A 10 8.68 11.05 -39.01
C ILE A 10 7.95 9.73 -38.74
N GLU A 11 8.66 8.61 -38.79
CA GLU A 11 8.17 7.37 -38.19
C GLU A 11 8.26 7.55 -36.67
N THR A 12 7.12 7.71 -36.02
CA THR A 12 7.02 7.52 -34.58
C THR A 12 7.27 6.04 -34.30
N LEU A 13 8.46 5.73 -33.79
CA LEU A 13 8.74 4.41 -33.26
C LEU A 13 7.73 4.15 -32.13
N ASP A 14 6.95 3.06 -32.27
CA ASP A 14 6.13 2.56 -31.18
C ASP A 14 7.02 2.38 -29.94
N GLU A 15 6.50 2.79 -28.80
CA GLU A 15 7.18 2.70 -27.51
C GLU A 15 7.71 1.27 -27.31
N VAL A 16 9.02 1.10 -27.31
CA VAL A 16 9.62 -0.20 -27.01
C VAL A 16 9.44 -0.43 -25.51
N VAL A 17 8.38 -1.14 -25.15
CA VAL A 17 8.20 -1.63 -23.79
C VAL A 17 9.29 -2.65 -23.49
N VAL A 18 10.36 -2.22 -22.85
CA VAL A 18 11.39 -3.13 -22.34
C VAL A 18 10.81 -3.86 -21.13
N VAL A 19 10.21 -5.01 -21.37
CA VAL A 19 9.79 -5.92 -20.29
C VAL A 19 11.06 -6.35 -19.55
N ARG A 20 11.25 -5.82 -18.35
CA ARG A 20 12.34 -6.26 -17.48
C ARG A 20 12.00 -7.65 -16.95
N SER A 21 12.93 -8.58 -17.11
CA SER A 21 12.80 -9.89 -16.45
C SER A 21 12.70 -9.68 -14.93
N PRO A 22 11.71 -10.25 -14.24
CA PRO A 22 11.57 -10.15 -12.79
C PRO A 22 12.79 -10.71 -12.03
N PHE A 23 13.66 -11.43 -12.69
CA PHE A 23 14.89 -12.03 -12.15
C PHE A 23 16.18 -11.28 -12.53
N ARG A 24 16.11 -10.06 -13.04
CA ARG A 24 17.32 -9.26 -13.32
C ARG A 24 17.90 -8.72 -12.01
N SER A 25 18.95 -9.39 -11.50
CA SER A 25 19.80 -8.79 -10.48
C SER A 25 20.75 -7.76 -11.14
N THR A 26 20.72 -6.53 -10.66
CA THR A 26 21.82 -5.60 -10.86
C THR A 26 22.87 -5.85 -9.76
N ARG A 27 24.14 -5.41 -9.94
CA ARG A 27 25.19 -5.56 -8.91
C ARG A 27 24.77 -5.05 -7.53
N ASP A 28 23.78 -4.16 -7.47
CA ASP A 28 23.31 -3.50 -6.24
C ASP A 28 22.01 -4.08 -5.68
N THR A 29 21.36 -5.01 -6.40
CA THR A 29 20.13 -5.65 -5.91
C THR A 29 20.46 -6.93 -5.17
N PRO A 30 19.88 -7.14 -3.97
CA PRO A 30 19.98 -8.41 -3.27
C PRO A 30 19.54 -9.57 -4.15
N LEU A 31 20.18 -10.73 -4.02
CA LEU A 31 19.89 -11.95 -4.79
C LEU A 31 18.43 -12.43 -4.71
N SER A 32 17.70 -11.96 -3.72
CA SER A 32 16.30 -12.35 -3.43
C SER A 32 15.29 -11.24 -3.74
N THR A 33 15.65 -10.29 -4.60
CA THR A 33 14.76 -9.21 -5.02
C THR A 33 14.01 -9.60 -6.27
N GLN A 34 12.69 -9.43 -6.26
CA GLN A 34 11.79 -9.65 -7.40
C GLN A 34 11.06 -8.33 -7.67
N SER A 35 10.84 -8.00 -8.93
CA SER A 35 10.20 -6.75 -9.33
C SER A 35 9.12 -7.03 -10.37
N PHE A 36 7.97 -6.36 -10.24
CA PHE A 36 6.86 -6.42 -11.18
C PHE A 36 6.52 -5.02 -11.66
N SER A 37 6.28 -4.93 -12.95
CA SER A 37 5.72 -3.73 -13.58
C SER A 37 4.19 -3.70 -13.41
N ALA A 38 3.60 -2.52 -13.58
CA ALA A 38 2.13 -2.36 -13.59
C ALA A 38 1.45 -3.29 -14.60
N VAL A 39 2.03 -3.46 -15.80
CA VAL A 39 1.47 -4.31 -16.86
C VAL A 39 1.42 -5.78 -16.43
N GLU A 40 2.48 -6.27 -15.78
CA GLU A 40 2.51 -7.66 -15.28
C GLU A 40 1.46 -7.87 -14.18
N ILE A 41 1.22 -6.88 -13.33
CA ILE A 41 0.22 -6.95 -12.27
C ILE A 41 -1.20 -6.93 -12.86
N GLU A 42 -1.48 -6.02 -13.79
CA GLU A 42 -2.79 -5.89 -14.42
C GLU A 42 -3.19 -7.11 -15.27
N THR A 43 -2.21 -7.73 -15.91
CA THR A 43 -2.44 -8.90 -16.79
C THR A 43 -2.35 -10.24 -16.05
N TYR A 44 -2.01 -10.24 -14.76
CA TYR A 44 -1.84 -11.47 -14.00
C TYR A 44 -3.18 -12.22 -13.85
N PRO A 45 -3.26 -13.49 -14.32
CA PRO A 45 -4.49 -14.27 -14.24
C PRO A 45 -4.91 -14.50 -12.78
N GLY A 46 -6.16 -14.13 -12.43
CA GLY A 46 -6.69 -14.28 -11.08
C GLY A 46 -6.26 -13.22 -10.07
N GLY A 47 -5.48 -12.22 -10.49
CA GLY A 47 -5.04 -11.11 -9.63
C GLY A 47 -6.15 -10.15 -9.21
N ASN A 48 -7.25 -10.07 -9.99
CA ASN A 48 -8.43 -9.21 -9.72
C ASN A 48 -8.07 -7.76 -9.35
N ASN A 49 -7.00 -7.21 -9.94
CA ASN A 49 -6.41 -5.92 -9.58
C ASN A 49 -5.97 -5.80 -8.11
N ASP A 50 -5.74 -6.92 -7.45
CA ASP A 50 -5.18 -6.97 -6.11
C ASP A 50 -3.71 -7.37 -6.19
N ILE A 51 -2.85 -6.40 -5.87
CA ILE A 51 -1.40 -6.57 -5.92
C ILE A 51 -0.91 -7.67 -4.98
N THR A 52 -1.62 -7.89 -3.89
CA THR A 52 -1.28 -8.90 -2.90
C THR A 52 -1.43 -10.31 -3.47
N LYS A 53 -2.46 -10.52 -4.32
CA LYS A 53 -2.66 -11.80 -5.02
C LYS A 53 -1.53 -12.10 -5.99
N VAL A 54 -1.02 -11.09 -6.67
CA VAL A 54 0.14 -11.24 -7.56
C VAL A 54 1.39 -11.58 -6.77
N VAL A 55 1.62 -10.88 -5.66
CA VAL A 55 2.77 -11.15 -4.77
C VAL A 55 2.69 -12.55 -4.16
N GLN A 56 1.52 -13.03 -3.78
CA GLN A 56 1.33 -14.39 -3.25
C GLN A 56 1.71 -15.51 -4.23
N SER A 57 1.76 -15.23 -5.52
CA SER A 57 2.18 -16.20 -6.54
C SER A 57 3.70 -16.36 -6.67
N MET A 58 4.47 -15.51 -5.99
CA MET A 58 5.92 -15.53 -6.10
C MET A 58 6.56 -16.72 -5.39
N PRO A 59 7.70 -17.22 -5.89
CA PRO A 59 8.48 -18.26 -5.20
C PRO A 59 8.89 -17.84 -3.79
N GLY A 60 8.64 -18.71 -2.82
CA GLY A 60 8.98 -18.47 -1.41
C GLY A 60 7.94 -17.69 -0.63
N ILE A 61 6.79 -17.38 -1.23
CA ILE A 61 5.63 -16.82 -0.57
C ILE A 61 4.53 -17.85 -0.47
N SER A 62 3.90 -17.92 0.68
CA SER A 62 2.74 -18.75 0.93
C SER A 62 1.54 -17.88 1.23
N PRO A 63 0.37 -18.18 0.65
CA PRO A 63 -0.88 -17.55 1.08
C PRO A 63 -1.27 -18.05 2.47
N SER A 64 -2.19 -17.35 3.13
CA SER A 64 -2.78 -17.82 4.38
C SER A 64 -3.59 -19.11 4.17
N ILE A 65 -3.69 -19.90 5.23
CA ILE A 65 -4.51 -21.12 5.24
C ILE A 65 -5.98 -20.73 5.00
N GLY A 66 -6.64 -21.42 4.07
CA GLY A 66 -8.05 -21.17 3.73
C GLY A 66 -8.27 -20.16 2.59
N GLY A 67 -7.26 -19.42 2.16
CA GLY A 67 -7.34 -18.53 0.96
C GLY A 67 -8.22 -17.28 1.08
N PHE A 68 -8.85 -17.04 2.25
CA PHE A 68 -9.75 -15.90 2.48
C PHE A 68 -9.04 -14.59 2.82
N ARG A 69 -7.73 -14.66 3.10
CA ARG A 69 -6.91 -13.50 3.51
C ARG A 69 -5.75 -13.31 2.55
N ASN A 70 -5.39 -12.06 2.38
CA ASN A 70 -4.25 -11.64 1.56
C ASN A 70 -2.95 -11.57 2.39
N ASP A 71 -2.76 -12.45 3.37
CA ASP A 71 -1.51 -12.50 4.11
C ASP A 71 -0.34 -12.83 3.18
N ILE A 72 0.77 -12.14 3.35
CA ILE A 72 2.02 -12.40 2.66
C ILE A 72 2.95 -13.08 3.65
N ILE A 73 3.07 -14.40 3.53
CA ILE A 73 3.91 -15.23 4.39
C ILE A 73 5.20 -15.55 3.63
N ILE A 74 6.29 -14.89 4.00
CA ILE A 74 7.58 -15.07 3.33
C ILE A 74 8.41 -16.08 4.11
N ARG A 75 8.73 -17.20 3.46
CA ARG A 75 9.60 -18.26 4.00
C ARG A 75 9.19 -18.74 5.40
N GLY A 76 7.89 -18.77 5.67
CA GLY A 76 7.34 -19.22 6.97
C GLY A 76 7.35 -18.17 8.08
N GLY A 77 7.68 -16.91 7.77
CA GLY A 77 7.55 -15.78 8.70
C GLY A 77 6.10 -15.36 8.91
N ALA A 78 5.82 -14.64 9.99
CA ALA A 78 4.48 -14.12 10.26
C ALA A 78 4.12 -12.95 9.30
N PRO A 79 2.84 -12.73 8.97
CA PRO A 79 2.44 -11.64 8.06
C PRO A 79 2.87 -10.24 8.51
N ASN A 80 2.98 -9.99 9.81
CA ASN A 80 3.43 -8.73 10.40
C ASN A 80 4.95 -8.53 10.42
N GLU A 81 5.72 -9.48 9.92
CA GLU A 81 7.18 -9.40 9.80
C GLU A 81 7.62 -8.74 8.48
N THR A 82 6.68 -8.51 7.57
CA THR A 82 6.91 -7.81 6.30
C THR A 82 6.60 -6.33 6.46
N VAL A 83 7.50 -5.48 5.97
CA VAL A 83 7.34 -4.01 6.00
C VAL A 83 6.99 -3.50 4.62
N TYR A 84 6.04 -2.56 4.56
CA TYR A 84 5.49 -2.02 3.33
C TYR A 84 5.90 -0.56 3.14
N TYR A 85 6.35 -0.21 1.95
CA TYR A 85 6.71 1.16 1.58
C TYR A 85 5.96 1.62 0.34
N LEU A 86 5.44 2.85 0.38
CA LEU A 86 4.82 3.54 -0.74
C LEU A 86 5.62 4.80 -1.05
N ASP A 87 6.30 4.85 -2.20
CA ASP A 87 7.26 5.93 -2.56
C ASP A 87 8.28 6.25 -1.45
N GLY A 88 8.75 5.22 -0.74
CA GLY A 88 9.70 5.36 0.37
C GLY A 88 9.09 5.75 1.72
N ILE A 89 7.78 5.94 1.80
CA ILE A 89 7.03 6.16 3.04
C ILE A 89 6.49 4.81 3.52
N GLU A 90 6.80 4.47 4.77
CA GLU A 90 6.30 3.24 5.38
C GLU A 90 4.81 3.34 5.68
N ILE A 91 4.05 2.32 5.25
CA ILE A 91 2.62 2.18 5.50
C ILE A 91 2.37 0.94 6.39
N PRO A 92 1.42 1.01 7.33
CA PRO A 92 1.26 -0.06 8.34
C PRO A 92 0.68 -1.35 7.75
N ASN A 93 -0.19 -1.23 6.76
CA ASN A 93 -0.82 -2.36 6.08
C ASN A 93 -1.15 -2.02 4.63
N ILE A 94 -1.54 -3.02 3.86
CA ILE A 94 -1.91 -2.91 2.44
C ILE A 94 -3.28 -3.53 2.13
N ASN A 95 -4.01 -3.95 3.16
CA ASN A 95 -5.29 -4.65 3.01
C ASN A 95 -6.38 -4.02 3.88
N HIS A 96 -7.62 -4.10 3.41
CA HIS A 96 -8.83 -3.86 4.19
C HIS A 96 -9.04 -4.93 5.26
N PHE A 97 -9.73 -4.57 6.35
CA PHE A 97 -10.08 -5.48 7.46
C PHE A 97 -8.86 -6.21 8.04
N SER A 98 -7.72 -5.54 8.09
CA SER A 98 -6.53 -6.11 8.69
C SER A 98 -6.71 -6.24 10.20
N THR A 99 -6.45 -7.43 10.75
CA THR A 99 -6.45 -7.60 12.20
C THR A 99 -5.23 -6.96 12.80
N GLN A 100 -5.35 -6.44 14.01
CA GLN A 100 -4.24 -5.85 14.74
C GLN A 100 -3.05 -6.81 14.83
N GLY A 101 -1.85 -6.32 14.57
CA GLY A 101 -0.63 -7.14 14.53
C GLY A 101 -0.53 -8.06 13.31
N SER A 102 -1.40 -7.90 12.31
CA SER A 102 -1.32 -8.60 11.02
C SER A 102 -1.53 -7.59 9.90
N ALA A 103 -0.79 -7.72 8.82
CA ALA A 103 -0.99 -6.90 7.62
C ALA A 103 -1.97 -7.54 6.62
N GLY A 104 -2.47 -8.73 6.92
CA GLY A 104 -3.38 -9.47 6.06
C GLY A 104 -4.84 -9.10 6.28
N GLY A 105 -5.60 -9.04 5.19
CA GLY A 105 -7.04 -8.85 5.14
C GLY A 105 -7.59 -9.47 3.85
N PRO A 106 -8.90 -9.50 3.64
CA PRO A 106 -9.47 -10.20 2.47
C PRO A 106 -9.28 -9.46 1.14
N VAL A 107 -9.04 -8.15 1.15
CA VAL A 107 -9.00 -7.30 -0.05
C VAL A 107 -7.86 -6.30 0.04
N GLY A 108 -7.11 -6.11 -1.04
CA GLY A 108 -6.05 -5.12 -1.11
C GLY A 108 -6.56 -3.67 -1.23
N MET A 109 -5.92 -2.75 -0.49
CA MET A 109 -6.28 -1.33 -0.51
C MET A 109 -5.45 -0.50 -1.50
N ILE A 110 -4.38 -1.03 -2.06
CA ILE A 110 -3.53 -0.31 -3.02
C ILE A 110 -4.20 -0.31 -4.40
N ASN A 111 -4.38 0.87 -4.98
CA ASN A 111 -4.88 0.99 -6.34
C ASN A 111 -3.78 0.65 -7.36
N VAL A 112 -3.94 -0.46 -8.07
CA VAL A 112 -2.98 -0.94 -9.08
C VAL A 112 -2.71 0.09 -10.17
N SER A 113 -3.72 0.90 -10.56
CA SER A 113 -3.54 1.94 -11.58
C SER A 113 -2.55 3.05 -11.19
N PHE A 114 -2.22 3.16 -9.90
CA PHE A 114 -1.18 4.08 -9.39
C PHE A 114 0.22 3.48 -9.43
N VAL A 115 0.30 2.18 -9.48
CA VAL A 115 1.57 1.46 -9.35
C VAL A 115 2.35 1.55 -10.66
N ARG A 116 3.62 1.92 -10.57
CA ARG A 116 4.60 1.81 -11.65
C ARG A 116 5.40 0.52 -11.54
N ASP A 117 5.95 0.27 -10.36
CA ASP A 117 6.77 -0.88 -10.03
C ASP A 117 6.49 -1.37 -8.61
N VAL A 118 6.59 -2.67 -8.42
CA VAL A 118 6.58 -3.31 -7.10
C VAL A 118 7.83 -4.12 -6.93
N THR A 119 8.54 -3.90 -5.85
CA THR A 119 9.75 -4.63 -5.51
C THR A 119 9.55 -5.40 -4.22
N LEU A 120 9.71 -6.71 -4.29
CA LEU A 120 9.75 -7.59 -3.14
C LEU A 120 11.20 -8.00 -2.85
N SER A 121 11.66 -7.77 -1.63
CA SER A 121 12.91 -8.30 -1.10
C SER A 121 12.58 -9.32 -0.01
N SER A 122 12.79 -10.60 -0.29
CA SER A 122 12.44 -11.71 0.62
C SER A 122 13.61 -12.17 1.51
N SER A 123 14.78 -11.55 1.37
CA SER A 123 15.95 -11.67 2.24
C SER A 123 17.02 -10.66 1.83
N ALA A 124 18.07 -10.50 2.64
CA ALA A 124 19.20 -9.61 2.35
C ALA A 124 18.77 -8.19 1.97
N PHE A 125 17.68 -7.69 2.57
CA PHE A 125 17.23 -6.31 2.40
C PHE A 125 18.26 -5.32 2.91
N GLY A 126 18.28 -4.13 2.29
CA GLY A 126 19.28 -3.11 2.60
C GLY A 126 19.14 -2.55 4.01
N ALA A 127 20.24 -2.06 4.57
CA ALA A 127 20.27 -1.43 5.90
C ALA A 127 19.40 -0.17 6.01
N GLU A 128 18.93 0.37 4.90
CA GLU A 128 17.99 1.50 4.81
C GLU A 128 16.57 1.18 5.27
N TYR A 129 16.22 -0.09 5.35
CA TYR A 129 14.90 -0.54 5.81
C TYR A 129 14.93 -0.81 7.31
N ASP A 130 13.93 -0.26 8.00
CA ASP A 130 13.81 -0.45 9.45
C ASP A 130 12.89 -1.63 9.76
N ASN A 131 13.33 -2.47 10.69
CA ASN A 131 12.58 -3.59 11.29
C ASN A 131 12.00 -4.69 10.37
N PRO A 132 12.38 -4.94 9.11
CA PRO A 132 11.89 -6.10 8.40
C PRO A 132 12.49 -7.36 9.02
N LEU A 133 11.64 -8.37 9.28
CA LEU A 133 12.08 -9.70 9.74
C LEU A 133 11.99 -10.72 8.62
N SER A 134 10.91 -10.70 7.84
CA SER A 134 10.68 -11.65 6.74
C SER A 134 10.89 -11.03 5.37
N GLY A 135 10.50 -9.77 5.16
CA GLY A 135 10.66 -9.12 3.87
C GLY A 135 10.31 -7.65 3.83
N VAL A 136 10.61 -7.05 2.68
CA VAL A 136 10.25 -5.68 2.34
C VAL A 136 9.49 -5.69 1.04
N LEU A 137 8.32 -5.05 1.01
CA LEU A 137 7.53 -4.82 -0.18
C LEU A 137 7.45 -3.32 -0.45
N ALA A 138 8.08 -2.87 -1.52
CA ALA A 138 8.14 -1.47 -1.89
C ALA A 138 7.33 -1.21 -3.17
N PHE A 139 6.41 -0.26 -3.09
CA PHE A 139 5.56 0.19 -4.18
C PHE A 139 6.07 1.53 -4.67
N GLU A 140 6.35 1.64 -5.96
CA GLU A 140 6.61 2.90 -6.61
C GLU A 140 5.39 3.33 -7.42
N GLN A 141 4.86 4.49 -7.12
CA GLN A 141 3.71 5.05 -7.82
C GLN A 141 4.16 5.80 -9.08
N ARG A 142 3.36 5.71 -10.13
CA ARG A 142 3.52 6.57 -11.31
C ARG A 142 3.24 8.04 -10.96
N GLU A 143 3.54 8.92 -11.87
CA GLU A 143 3.22 10.33 -11.76
C GLU A 143 1.94 10.64 -12.53
N GLY A 144 1.23 11.70 -12.14
CA GLY A 144 0.10 12.20 -12.90
C GLY A 144 0.56 12.80 -14.22
N ASN A 145 -0.34 12.84 -15.21
CA ASN A 145 -0.04 13.41 -16.52
C ASN A 145 0.28 14.91 -16.41
N PRO A 146 1.47 15.37 -16.81
CA PRO A 146 1.85 16.80 -16.71
C PRO A 146 1.21 17.68 -17.79
N ASN A 147 0.62 17.07 -18.82
CA ASN A 147 0.11 17.79 -20.00
C ASN A 147 -1.39 17.90 -20.01
N GLU A 148 -2.13 16.88 -19.57
CA GLU A 148 -3.56 16.79 -19.74
C GLU A 148 -4.23 16.23 -18.48
N PHE A 149 -5.46 16.68 -18.25
CA PHE A 149 -6.34 16.10 -17.25
C PHE A 149 -6.94 14.81 -17.81
N GLY A 150 -6.89 13.75 -17.04
CA GLY A 150 -7.45 12.45 -17.37
C GLY A 150 -8.19 11.84 -16.20
N GLY A 151 -8.98 10.84 -16.49
CA GLY A 151 -9.67 10.07 -15.47
C GLY A 151 -10.13 8.73 -16.00
N ASN A 152 -10.30 7.79 -15.09
CA ASN A 152 -10.81 6.46 -15.35
C ASN A 152 -11.89 6.12 -14.31
N PHE A 153 -13.01 5.63 -14.77
CA PHE A 153 -14.04 5.06 -13.93
C PHE A 153 -14.08 3.56 -14.16
N ARG A 154 -13.89 2.80 -13.09
CA ARG A 154 -13.97 1.33 -13.10
C ARG A 154 -15.22 0.88 -12.37
N PHE A 155 -15.90 -0.07 -12.94
CA PHE A 155 -17.00 -0.77 -12.31
C PHE A 155 -16.72 -2.28 -12.40
N GLY A 156 -16.47 -2.90 -11.26
CA GLY A 156 -16.15 -4.33 -11.15
C GLY A 156 -17.29 -5.13 -10.51
N ALA A 157 -17.04 -6.41 -10.24
CA ALA A 157 -18.02 -7.29 -9.59
C ALA A 157 -18.28 -6.94 -8.13
N SER A 158 -17.31 -6.35 -7.45
CA SER A 158 -17.34 -6.11 -5.99
C SER A 158 -17.17 -4.64 -5.59
N GLU A 159 -16.71 -3.78 -6.51
CA GLU A 159 -16.37 -2.41 -6.20
C GLU A 159 -16.50 -1.48 -7.39
N ALA A 160 -16.69 -0.20 -7.11
CA ALA A 160 -16.57 0.89 -8.08
C ALA A 160 -15.43 1.82 -7.67
N GLY A 161 -14.68 2.32 -8.65
CA GLY A 161 -13.55 3.20 -8.42
C GLY A 161 -13.47 4.33 -9.43
N LEU A 162 -13.08 5.50 -8.96
CA LEU A 162 -12.78 6.68 -9.76
C LEU A 162 -11.32 7.04 -9.57
N THR A 163 -10.60 7.18 -10.68
CA THR A 163 -9.22 7.66 -10.68
C THR A 163 -9.16 8.92 -11.53
N LEU A 164 -8.52 9.96 -11.00
CA LEU A 164 -8.31 11.24 -11.67
C LEU A 164 -6.82 11.59 -11.65
N GLU A 165 -6.34 12.21 -12.71
CA GLU A 165 -4.98 12.69 -12.80
C GLU A 165 -4.85 13.93 -13.66
N GLY A 166 -3.76 14.64 -13.50
CA GLY A 166 -3.49 15.77 -14.36
C GLY A 166 -2.53 16.80 -13.78
N PRO A 167 -2.35 17.89 -14.53
CA PRO A 167 -1.55 19.03 -14.10
C PRO A 167 -2.28 19.88 -13.07
N LEU A 168 -1.56 20.35 -12.05
CA LEU A 168 -1.99 21.43 -11.16
C LEU A 168 -1.24 22.72 -11.49
N PHE A 169 -1.93 23.87 -11.44
CA PHE A 169 -1.34 25.21 -11.60
C PHE A 169 -0.52 25.40 -12.89
N ARG A 170 -0.99 24.82 -14.02
CA ARG A 170 -0.33 24.94 -15.31
C ARG A 170 -0.41 26.38 -15.82
N LYS A 171 0.73 27.10 -15.88
CA LYS A 171 0.82 28.49 -16.32
C LYS A 171 0.87 28.62 -17.85
N ASP A 172 1.48 27.68 -18.53
CA ASP A 172 1.67 27.69 -19.98
C ASP A 172 1.20 26.36 -20.57
N LYS A 173 0.24 26.42 -21.50
CA LYS A 173 -0.31 25.21 -22.14
C LYS A 173 0.70 24.47 -23.05
N ASN A 174 1.76 25.18 -23.47
CA ASN A 174 2.80 24.62 -24.33
C ASN A 174 3.95 23.94 -23.56
N ARG A 175 3.89 23.98 -22.22
CA ARG A 175 4.91 23.33 -21.38
C ARG A 175 4.25 22.36 -20.42
N PRO A 176 4.92 21.24 -20.08
CA PRO A 176 4.43 20.34 -19.04
C PRO A 176 4.33 21.09 -17.71
N ALA A 177 3.37 20.73 -16.88
CA ALA A 177 3.21 21.31 -15.55
C ALA A 177 4.31 20.80 -14.61
N ASN A 178 4.82 21.68 -13.76
CA ASN A 178 5.76 21.30 -12.70
C ASN A 178 5.06 20.60 -11.52
N THR A 179 3.75 20.66 -11.47
CA THR A 179 2.96 20.00 -10.41
C THR A 179 1.94 19.10 -11.05
N THR A 180 1.94 17.84 -10.65
CA THR A 180 0.96 16.85 -11.09
C THR A 180 0.25 16.23 -9.90
N PHE A 181 -0.93 15.69 -10.13
CA PHE A 181 -1.67 14.92 -9.13
C PHE A 181 -2.18 13.61 -9.70
N LEU A 182 -2.32 12.65 -8.81
CA LEU A 182 -3.11 11.44 -8.93
C LEU A 182 -4.07 11.40 -7.76
N PHE A 183 -5.31 11.02 -8.00
CA PHE A 183 -6.33 10.84 -6.98
C PHE A 183 -7.18 9.64 -7.32
N SER A 184 -7.49 8.80 -6.33
CA SER A 184 -8.40 7.68 -6.47
C SER A 184 -9.27 7.56 -5.24
N VAL A 185 -10.51 7.17 -5.47
CA VAL A 185 -11.45 6.71 -4.44
C VAL A 185 -12.13 5.45 -4.94
N ARG A 186 -12.25 4.45 -4.05
CA ARG A 186 -12.99 3.22 -4.30
C ARG A 186 -14.05 3.00 -3.25
N ARG A 187 -15.14 2.39 -3.68
CA ARG A 187 -16.27 1.99 -2.84
C ARG A 187 -16.61 0.53 -3.12
N SER A 188 -16.64 -0.27 -2.07
CA SER A 188 -17.15 -1.63 -2.12
C SER A 188 -18.68 -1.66 -2.14
N TYR A 189 -19.24 -2.67 -2.79
CA TYR A 189 -20.64 -3.07 -2.64
C TYR A 189 -20.78 -4.58 -2.45
N LEU A 190 -19.76 -5.20 -1.89
CA LEU A 190 -19.74 -6.63 -1.53
C LEU A 190 -20.91 -7.00 -0.61
N GLN A 191 -21.35 -6.09 0.25
CA GLN A 191 -22.51 -6.28 1.11
C GLN A 191 -23.78 -6.66 0.34
N PHE A 192 -24.04 -6.02 -0.83
CA PHE A 192 -25.19 -6.33 -1.68
C PHE A 192 -25.03 -7.67 -2.39
N LEU A 193 -23.82 -7.95 -2.86
CA LEU A 193 -23.51 -9.22 -3.51
C LEU A 193 -23.69 -10.39 -2.52
N PHE A 194 -23.21 -10.23 -1.31
CA PHE A 194 -23.31 -11.25 -0.25
C PHE A 194 -24.75 -11.44 0.22
N GLU A 195 -25.54 -10.37 0.27
CA GLU A 195 -26.97 -10.48 0.53
C GLU A 195 -27.69 -11.28 -0.57
N LEU A 196 -27.35 -11.03 -1.85
CA LEU A 196 -27.97 -11.69 -2.99
C LEU A 196 -27.69 -13.21 -3.02
N ILE A 197 -26.54 -13.64 -2.52
CA ILE A 197 -26.16 -15.08 -2.45
C ILE A 197 -26.45 -15.70 -1.09
N GLY A 198 -27.17 -14.98 -0.20
CA GLY A 198 -27.64 -15.49 1.10
C GLY A 198 -26.58 -15.60 2.17
N LEU A 199 -25.40 -14.95 2.01
CA LEU A 199 -24.40 -14.92 3.06
C LEU A 199 -24.77 -13.92 4.17
N PRO A 200 -24.55 -14.26 5.46
CA PRO A 200 -24.92 -13.40 6.57
C PRO A 200 -23.94 -12.26 6.86
N ILE A 201 -22.82 -12.19 6.15
CA ILE A 201 -21.76 -11.19 6.34
C ILE A 201 -21.93 -10.00 5.40
N ARG A 202 -21.58 -8.81 5.89
CA ARG A 202 -21.75 -7.52 5.17
C ARG A 202 -20.47 -6.70 5.21
N PRO A 203 -19.43 -7.07 4.42
CA PRO A 203 -18.23 -6.26 4.29
C PRO A 203 -18.54 -5.01 3.46
N ASP A 204 -18.16 -3.88 4.00
CA ASP A 204 -18.30 -2.57 3.39
C ASP A 204 -17.02 -1.78 3.59
N TYR A 205 -16.47 -1.20 2.53
CA TYR A 205 -15.29 -0.37 2.63
C TYR A 205 -15.28 0.79 1.65
N TRP A 206 -14.60 1.85 2.07
CA TRP A 206 -14.09 2.90 1.24
C TRP A 206 -12.59 2.95 1.35
N ASP A 207 -11.90 3.25 0.27
CA ASP A 207 -10.52 3.66 0.31
C ASP A 207 -10.26 4.86 -0.60
N TYR A 208 -9.17 5.53 -0.29
CA TYR A 208 -8.67 6.63 -1.08
C TYR A 208 -7.15 6.56 -1.14
N GLN A 209 -6.63 7.00 -2.27
CA GLN A 209 -5.19 7.13 -2.49
C GLN A 209 -4.94 8.37 -3.32
N TRP A 210 -3.94 9.16 -2.96
CA TRP A 210 -3.58 10.34 -3.71
C TRP A 210 -2.09 10.63 -3.63
N LYS A 211 -1.58 11.30 -4.68
CA LYS A 211 -0.19 11.73 -4.79
C LYS A 211 -0.16 13.09 -5.49
N ILE A 212 0.58 14.03 -4.93
CA ILE A 212 0.90 15.31 -5.55
C ILE A 212 2.41 15.37 -5.67
N LYS A 213 2.92 15.53 -6.87
CA LYS A 213 4.35 15.74 -7.12
C LYS A 213 4.58 17.14 -7.64
N HIS A 214 5.58 17.82 -7.07
CA HIS A 214 6.01 19.15 -7.47
C HIS A 214 7.50 19.17 -7.76
N GLU A 215 7.86 19.48 -9.01
CA GLU A 215 9.23 19.74 -9.43
C GLU A 215 9.58 21.20 -9.14
N ILE A 216 10.41 21.42 -8.08
CA ILE A 216 10.85 22.75 -7.69
C ILE A 216 11.84 23.28 -8.72
N ASP A 217 12.80 22.45 -9.10
CA ASP A 217 13.80 22.69 -10.14
C ASP A 217 14.32 21.33 -10.70
N ALA A 218 15.29 21.37 -11.59
CA ALA A 218 15.88 20.18 -12.21
C ALA A 218 16.52 19.19 -11.23
N TYR A 219 16.75 19.58 -9.99
CA TYR A 219 17.43 18.78 -8.99
C TYR A 219 16.55 18.45 -7.78
N ASN A 220 15.48 19.21 -7.56
CA ASN A 220 14.67 19.13 -6.34
C ASN A 220 13.21 18.83 -6.68
N SER A 221 12.66 17.81 -6.04
CA SER A 221 11.23 17.50 -6.12
C SER A 221 10.63 17.25 -4.75
N LEU A 222 9.37 17.63 -4.58
CA LEU A 222 8.53 17.32 -3.43
C LEU A 222 7.44 16.34 -3.86
N THR A 223 7.20 15.34 -3.05
CA THR A 223 6.09 14.41 -3.19
C THR A 223 5.26 14.43 -1.91
N PHE A 224 3.99 14.73 -2.04
CA PHE A 224 3.02 14.66 -0.97
C PHE A 224 2.01 13.57 -1.33
N LEU A 225 1.83 12.58 -0.46
CA LEU A 225 0.96 11.43 -0.71
C LEU A 225 0.13 11.06 0.50
N GLY A 226 -0.98 10.38 0.23
CA GLY A 226 -1.80 9.78 1.26
C GLY A 226 -2.52 8.55 0.74
N ILE A 227 -2.76 7.63 1.66
CA ILE A 227 -3.55 6.42 1.48
C ILE A 227 -4.35 6.17 2.75
N GLY A 228 -5.58 5.71 2.61
CA GLY A 228 -6.39 5.36 3.76
C GLY A 228 -7.61 4.55 3.40
N ALA A 229 -8.20 3.93 4.42
CA ALA A 229 -9.37 3.09 4.31
C ALA A 229 -10.35 3.35 5.47
N ILE A 230 -11.62 3.14 5.20
CA ILE A 230 -12.72 3.10 6.16
C ILE A 230 -13.44 1.78 5.93
N ASP A 231 -13.36 0.89 6.91
CA ASP A 231 -13.84 -0.47 6.82
C ASP A 231 -14.92 -0.72 7.86
N ASP A 232 -16.08 -1.24 7.43
CA ASP A 232 -17.17 -1.72 8.26
C ASP A 232 -17.47 -3.18 7.90
N PHE A 233 -17.23 -4.08 8.83
CA PHE A 233 -17.56 -5.47 8.67
C PHE A 233 -18.64 -5.84 9.67
N SER A 234 -19.86 -5.97 9.19
CA SER A 234 -21.05 -6.26 9.97
C SER A 234 -21.71 -7.58 9.56
N VAL A 235 -22.69 -8.00 10.30
CA VAL A 235 -23.51 -9.17 10.00
C VAL A 235 -24.99 -8.79 9.94
N LYS A 236 -25.75 -9.53 9.12
CA LYS A 236 -27.20 -9.42 9.02
C LYS A 236 -27.77 -10.83 8.89
N ALA A 237 -28.71 -11.19 9.76
CA ALA A 237 -29.38 -12.47 9.62
C ALA A 237 -30.13 -12.53 8.28
N PRO A 238 -29.99 -13.59 7.49
CA PRO A 238 -30.82 -13.82 6.32
C PRO A 238 -32.26 -14.18 6.76
N ASP A 239 -33.22 -14.04 5.83
CA ASP A 239 -34.64 -14.35 6.11
C ASP A 239 -34.84 -15.85 6.40
N GLU A 240 -34.06 -16.70 5.72
CA GLU A 240 -33.99 -18.15 5.97
C GLU A 240 -32.52 -18.50 6.26
N PHE A 241 -32.25 -19.11 7.40
CA PHE A 241 -30.88 -19.54 7.71
C PHE A 241 -30.84 -20.91 8.37
N ASP A 242 -29.78 -21.62 8.05
CA ASP A 242 -29.48 -22.95 8.57
C ASP A 242 -28.44 -22.88 9.72
N ALA A 243 -28.09 -24.05 10.24
CA ALA A 243 -27.12 -24.15 11.33
C ALA A 243 -25.72 -23.67 10.95
N GLU A 244 -25.32 -23.76 9.69
CA GLU A 244 -24.02 -23.30 9.21
C GLU A 244 -23.97 -21.77 9.17
N GLN A 245 -25.02 -21.13 8.70
CA GLN A 245 -25.15 -19.67 8.71
C GLN A 245 -25.22 -19.12 10.14
N GLN A 246 -25.93 -19.82 11.06
CA GLN A 246 -25.94 -19.46 12.47
C GLN A 246 -24.53 -19.56 13.08
N ALA A 247 -23.80 -20.66 12.82
CA ALA A 247 -22.43 -20.78 13.30
C ALA A 247 -21.50 -19.70 12.74
N THR A 248 -21.73 -19.23 11.50
CA THR A 248 -21.03 -18.11 10.90
C THR A 248 -21.35 -16.81 11.64
N LEU A 249 -22.63 -16.52 11.92
CA LEU A 249 -23.06 -15.34 12.67
C LEU A 249 -22.42 -15.29 14.07
N ASP A 250 -22.31 -16.43 14.74
CA ASP A 250 -21.78 -16.51 16.10
C ASP A 250 -20.26 -16.36 16.17
N GLN A 251 -19.55 -16.71 15.08
CA GLN A 251 -18.09 -16.73 15.05
C GLN A 251 -17.46 -15.50 14.40
N VAL A 252 -18.15 -14.87 13.46
CA VAL A 252 -17.64 -13.74 12.70
C VAL A 252 -17.62 -12.47 13.56
N PRO A 253 -16.48 -11.81 13.69
CA PRO A 253 -16.40 -10.56 14.44
C PRO A 253 -17.04 -9.40 13.67
N ILE A 254 -17.48 -8.39 14.40
CA ILE A 254 -17.82 -7.08 13.87
C ILE A 254 -16.56 -6.22 13.94
N ILE A 255 -16.21 -5.59 12.81
CA ILE A 255 -15.00 -4.77 12.69
C ILE A 255 -15.39 -3.38 12.18
N ASP A 256 -14.99 -2.34 12.90
CA ASP A 256 -14.99 -0.95 12.45
C ASP A 256 -13.53 -0.47 12.48
N GLN A 257 -12.99 -0.16 11.31
CA GLN A 257 -11.58 0.18 11.18
C GLN A 257 -11.39 1.42 10.31
N ARG A 258 -10.46 2.26 10.72
CA ARG A 258 -10.04 3.43 9.94
C ARG A 258 -8.52 3.49 9.92
N SER A 259 -7.97 3.55 8.73
CA SER A 259 -6.54 3.70 8.53
C SER A 259 -6.23 4.91 7.66
N THR A 260 -5.19 5.63 8.00
CA THR A 260 -4.70 6.76 7.21
C THR A 260 -3.20 6.87 7.33
N THR A 261 -2.53 6.98 6.21
CA THR A 261 -1.12 7.37 6.13
C THR A 261 -1.00 8.62 5.28
N VAL A 262 -0.28 9.60 5.77
CA VAL A 262 0.06 10.83 5.03
C VAL A 262 1.56 11.04 5.14
N GLY A 263 2.18 11.45 4.04
CA GLY A 263 3.62 11.69 4.03
C GLY A 263 4.06 12.72 3.02
N LEU A 264 5.12 13.44 3.39
CA LEU A 264 5.82 14.41 2.56
C LEU A 264 7.25 13.94 2.37
N SER A 265 7.70 13.85 1.14
CA SER A 265 9.06 13.47 0.79
C SER A 265 9.72 14.55 -0.06
N TRP A 266 10.93 14.94 0.30
CA TRP A 266 11.78 15.81 -0.47
C TRP A 266 12.96 15.01 -1.03
N LYS A 267 13.08 14.97 -2.36
CA LYS A 267 14.20 14.35 -3.05
C LYS A 267 15.06 15.43 -3.70
N ARG A 268 16.37 15.35 -3.49
CA ARG A 268 17.35 16.22 -4.11
C ARG A 268 18.43 15.39 -4.81
N ASN A 269 18.57 15.56 -6.12
CA ASN A 269 19.69 15.03 -6.89
C ASN A 269 20.89 15.99 -6.79
N TYR A 270 22.09 15.48 -6.62
CA TYR A 270 23.28 16.33 -6.56
C TYR A 270 23.66 16.85 -7.96
N LYS A 271 24.02 18.14 -8.03
CA LYS A 271 24.32 18.83 -9.29
C LYS A 271 25.46 18.18 -10.10
N ASN A 272 26.35 17.48 -9.44
CA ASN A 272 27.44 16.73 -10.07
C ASN A 272 27.04 15.36 -10.62
N GLY A 273 25.76 14.97 -10.50
CA GLY A 273 25.24 13.65 -10.90
C GLY A 273 25.73 12.49 -10.02
N LYS A 274 26.49 12.77 -8.95
CA LYS A 274 27.15 11.75 -8.12
C LYS A 274 26.34 11.37 -6.87
N GLY A 275 25.01 11.43 -6.94
CA GLY A 275 24.20 10.98 -5.85
C GLY A 275 22.90 11.76 -5.68
N PHE A 276 22.21 11.41 -4.59
CA PHE A 276 20.95 12.04 -4.20
C PHE A 276 20.75 11.97 -2.69
N MET A 277 19.83 12.76 -2.19
CA MET A 277 19.29 12.60 -0.84
C MET A 277 17.77 12.61 -0.87
N THR A 278 17.17 11.95 0.10
CA THR A 278 15.72 11.94 0.35
C THR A 278 15.46 12.16 1.82
N THR A 279 14.54 13.06 2.13
CA THR A 279 14.00 13.28 3.48
C THR A 279 12.50 13.06 3.42
N ALA A 280 11.97 12.19 4.26
CA ALA A 280 10.55 11.91 4.32
C ALA A 280 10.03 12.08 5.76
N LEU A 281 8.92 12.79 5.89
CA LEU A 281 8.15 12.91 7.13
C LEU A 281 6.78 12.29 6.87
N SER A 282 6.36 11.37 7.71
CA SER A 282 5.05 10.71 7.57
C SER A 282 4.38 10.51 8.92
N THR A 283 3.06 10.35 8.86
CA THR A 283 2.26 9.93 10.01
C THR A 283 1.28 8.85 9.58
N ASN A 284 1.18 7.82 10.42
CA ASN A 284 0.24 6.72 10.30
C ASN A 284 -0.75 6.80 11.45
N ARG A 285 -2.01 6.60 11.16
CA ARG A 285 -3.08 6.48 12.16
C ARG A 285 -3.91 5.26 11.83
N LEU A 286 -4.09 4.38 12.82
CA LEU A 286 -4.95 3.22 12.74
C LEU A 286 -5.89 3.23 13.95
N GLU A 287 -7.19 3.17 13.69
CA GLU A 287 -8.24 2.95 14.67
C GLU A 287 -8.91 1.63 14.33
N ASN A 288 -9.06 0.78 15.32
CA ASN A 288 -9.67 -0.53 15.12
C ASN A 288 -10.56 -0.87 16.31
N VAL A 289 -11.83 -1.11 16.02
CA VAL A 289 -12.81 -1.67 16.96
C VAL A 289 -13.17 -3.06 16.47
N PHE A 290 -12.86 -4.05 17.29
CA PHE A 290 -13.13 -5.43 17.02
C PHE A 290 -14.05 -5.97 18.11
N SER A 291 -15.27 -6.37 17.75
CA SER A 291 -16.29 -6.76 18.71
C SER A 291 -16.88 -8.12 18.37
N ARG A 292 -17.24 -8.86 19.41
CA ARG A 292 -18.00 -10.10 19.32
C ARG A 292 -19.05 -10.11 20.41
N TYR A 293 -20.27 -10.44 20.03
CA TYR A 293 -21.44 -10.43 20.90
C TYR A 293 -22.04 -11.84 21.02
N GLU A 294 -22.84 -12.10 22.04
CA GLU A 294 -23.67 -13.30 22.13
C GLU A 294 -24.65 -13.36 20.96
N ASP A 295 -25.24 -12.21 20.61
CA ASP A 295 -25.99 -12.02 19.38
C ASP A 295 -25.36 -10.88 18.56
N ASN A 296 -24.62 -11.25 17.53
CA ASN A 296 -23.94 -10.31 16.62
C ASN A 296 -24.93 -9.50 15.77
N THR A 297 -26.16 -9.96 15.56
CA THR A 297 -27.19 -9.25 14.78
C THR A 297 -27.75 -8.05 15.52
N THR A 298 -28.05 -8.21 16.80
CA THR A 298 -28.57 -7.14 17.68
C THR A 298 -27.48 -6.42 18.45
N ARG A 299 -26.22 -6.89 18.35
CA ARG A 299 -25.06 -6.40 19.12
C ARG A 299 -25.31 -6.43 20.61
N SER A 300 -25.95 -7.47 21.11
CA SER A 300 -26.26 -7.65 22.54
C SER A 300 -25.40 -8.74 23.18
N GLY A 301 -25.07 -8.55 24.46
CA GLY A 301 -24.24 -9.48 25.23
C GLY A 301 -22.78 -9.47 24.76
N THR A 302 -22.03 -8.42 25.07
CA THR A 302 -20.60 -8.31 24.65
C THR A 302 -19.80 -9.47 25.24
N ILE A 303 -19.24 -10.34 24.38
CA ILE A 303 -18.31 -11.40 24.75
C ILE A 303 -16.88 -10.88 24.74
N PHE A 304 -16.54 -10.18 23.67
CA PHE A 304 -15.21 -9.61 23.46
C PHE A 304 -15.32 -8.25 22.76
N GLN A 305 -14.56 -7.28 23.25
CA GLN A 305 -14.38 -6.01 22.56
C GLN A 305 -12.92 -5.57 22.71
N ASN A 306 -12.32 -5.16 21.61
CA ASN A 306 -11.00 -4.56 21.57
C ASN A 306 -11.07 -3.25 20.81
N ASP A 307 -10.85 -2.15 21.52
CA ASP A 307 -10.71 -0.81 20.96
C ASP A 307 -9.24 -0.43 20.97
N SER A 308 -8.64 -0.31 19.82
CA SER A 308 -7.24 0.03 19.68
C SER A 308 -7.01 1.25 18.80
N TYR A 309 -6.01 1.99 19.18
CA TYR A 309 -5.56 3.18 18.48
C TYR A 309 -4.05 3.18 18.37
N GLU A 310 -3.55 3.30 17.15
CA GLU A 310 -2.14 3.40 16.86
C GLU A 310 -1.84 4.70 16.11
N TRP A 311 -0.85 5.41 16.58
CA TRP A 311 -0.35 6.61 15.92
C TRP A 311 1.17 6.57 15.88
N GLU A 312 1.71 6.72 14.67
CA GLU A 312 3.15 6.76 14.44
C GLU A 312 3.51 7.96 13.59
N THR A 313 4.53 8.69 13.99
CA THR A 313 5.16 9.73 13.19
C THR A 313 6.62 9.35 12.95
N LYS A 314 7.03 9.38 11.67
CA LYS A 314 8.35 8.92 11.24
C LYS A 314 9.06 10.01 10.45
N LEU A 315 10.31 10.28 10.82
CA LEU A 315 11.25 11.08 10.05
C LEU A 315 12.34 10.16 9.53
N ARG A 316 12.48 10.10 8.21
CA ARG A 316 13.47 9.28 7.53
C ARG A 316 14.37 10.14 6.66
N PHE A 317 15.67 9.91 6.76
CA PHE A 317 16.67 10.55 5.91
C PHE A 317 17.56 9.50 5.29
N LEU A 318 17.80 9.63 4.00
CA LEU A 318 18.70 8.79 3.21
C LEU A 318 19.55 9.69 2.31
N THR A 319 20.83 9.45 2.27
CA THR A 319 21.71 10.01 1.24
C THR A 319 22.53 8.92 0.58
N THR A 320 22.72 9.03 -0.72
CA THR A 320 23.53 8.10 -1.52
C THR A 320 24.52 8.89 -2.35
N HIS A 321 25.78 8.47 -2.32
CA HIS A 321 26.86 9.04 -3.11
C HIS A 321 27.47 7.97 -4.00
N TYR A 322 27.66 8.32 -5.26
CA TYR A 322 28.33 7.50 -6.28
C TYR A 322 29.75 8.00 -6.51
N SER A 323 30.72 7.10 -6.43
CA SER A 323 32.08 7.27 -6.89
C SER A 323 32.34 6.25 -8.02
N ASP A 324 33.45 6.36 -8.72
CA ASP A 324 33.78 5.50 -9.86
C ASP A 324 33.81 4.00 -9.49
N GLN A 325 34.17 3.69 -8.26
CA GLN A 325 34.32 2.31 -7.76
C GLN A 325 33.39 1.97 -6.60
N TRP A 326 32.77 2.96 -5.94
CA TRP A 326 32.04 2.77 -4.70
C TRP A 326 30.71 3.51 -4.73
N LYS A 327 29.72 2.88 -4.12
CA LYS A 327 28.45 3.51 -3.77
C LYS A 327 28.32 3.53 -2.26
N TRP A 328 28.11 4.71 -1.69
CA TRP A 328 27.89 4.90 -0.27
C TRP A 328 26.47 5.38 -0.01
N SER A 329 25.81 4.72 0.92
CA SER A 329 24.52 5.19 1.42
C SER A 329 24.56 5.29 2.92
N SER A 330 24.01 6.36 3.47
CA SER A 330 23.84 6.54 4.90
C SER A 330 22.53 7.24 5.21
N GLY A 331 22.05 7.05 6.41
CA GLY A 331 20.79 7.67 6.79
C GLY A 331 20.41 7.39 8.24
N PHE A 332 19.23 7.90 8.59
CA PHE A 332 18.63 7.65 9.89
C PHE A 332 17.10 7.56 9.79
N ASN A 333 16.53 6.90 10.76
CA ASN A 333 15.09 6.84 11.01
C ASN A 333 14.82 7.27 12.45
N ILE A 334 13.83 8.12 12.64
CA ILE A 334 13.30 8.49 13.95
C ILE A 334 11.82 8.23 13.92
N GLN A 335 11.31 7.46 14.87
CA GLN A 335 9.91 7.13 15.00
C GLN A 335 9.42 7.46 16.39
N GLN A 336 8.29 8.14 16.47
CA GLN A 336 7.51 8.31 17.69
C GLN A 336 6.23 7.53 17.53
N SER A 337 5.94 6.61 18.45
CA SER A 337 4.73 5.78 18.43
C SER A 337 3.92 5.98 19.71
N SER A 338 2.61 6.00 19.55
CA SER A 338 1.62 5.96 20.63
C SER A 338 0.64 4.83 20.32
N TYR A 339 0.46 3.95 21.26
CA TYR A 339 -0.45 2.85 21.21
C TYR A 339 -1.40 2.89 22.41
N LYS A 340 -2.69 2.76 22.13
CA LYS A 340 -3.73 2.62 23.16
C LYS A 340 -4.55 1.39 22.84
N ASN A 341 -4.83 0.59 23.85
CA ASN A 341 -5.66 -0.59 23.72
C ASN A 341 -6.59 -0.68 24.94
N ASN A 342 -7.86 -0.88 24.66
CA ASN A 342 -8.87 -1.13 25.66
C ASN A 342 -9.58 -2.43 25.28
N THR A 343 -9.33 -3.49 26.04
CA THR A 343 -9.88 -4.82 25.76
C THR A 343 -10.76 -5.27 26.90
N ILE A 344 -11.95 -5.73 26.57
CA ILE A 344 -12.92 -6.36 27.47
C ILE A 344 -13.16 -7.78 27.00
N PHE A 345 -13.05 -8.73 27.93
CA PHE A 345 -13.37 -10.13 27.71
C PHE A 345 -14.31 -10.60 28.81
N SER A 346 -15.61 -10.47 28.55
CA SER A 346 -16.65 -10.62 29.55
C SER A 346 -16.76 -12.04 30.12
N TYR A 347 -16.49 -13.06 29.30
CA TYR A 347 -16.53 -14.47 29.73
C TYR A 347 -15.58 -14.78 30.89
N TYR A 348 -14.44 -14.06 30.97
CA TYR A 348 -13.42 -14.25 32.02
C TYR A 348 -13.37 -13.09 33.00
N ASP A 349 -14.29 -12.13 32.91
CA ASP A 349 -14.29 -10.90 33.71
C ASP A 349 -12.93 -10.17 33.66
N ILE A 350 -12.37 -10.08 32.46
CA ILE A 350 -11.06 -9.50 32.24
C ILE A 350 -11.23 -8.18 31.47
N ALA A 351 -10.62 -7.13 31.97
CA ALA A 351 -10.48 -5.85 31.29
C ALA A 351 -9.03 -5.37 31.32
N TYR A 352 -8.52 -5.00 30.15
CA TYR A 352 -7.19 -4.43 29.98
C TYR A 352 -7.28 -3.02 29.43
N ASN A 353 -6.56 -2.11 30.03
CA ASN A 353 -6.34 -0.77 29.50
C ASN A 353 -4.84 -0.52 29.44
N THR A 354 -4.30 -0.41 28.21
CA THR A 354 -2.88 -0.25 27.98
C THR A 354 -2.61 1.01 27.19
N THR A 355 -1.65 1.80 27.62
CA THR A 355 -1.13 2.94 26.86
C THR A 355 0.39 2.83 26.80
N LEU A 356 0.94 2.81 25.60
CA LEU A 356 2.38 2.76 25.36
C LEU A 356 2.79 3.96 24.51
N ASN A 357 3.81 4.66 24.96
CA ASN A 357 4.45 5.73 24.19
C ASN A 357 5.95 5.45 24.15
N PHE A 358 6.52 5.38 22.95
CA PHE A 358 7.94 5.12 22.80
C PHE A 358 8.50 5.77 21.55
N ALA A 359 9.81 5.97 21.56
CA ALA A 359 10.56 6.43 20.40
C ALA A 359 11.57 5.36 19.97
N LYS A 360 11.78 5.24 18.66
CA LYS A 360 12.82 4.40 18.05
C LYS A 360 13.76 5.27 17.25
N TYR A 361 15.03 4.89 17.24
CA TYR A 361 16.08 5.56 16.49
C TYR A 361 16.90 4.50 15.76
N GLY A 362 17.13 4.72 14.49
CA GLY A 362 17.98 3.86 13.67
C GLY A 362 18.97 4.71 12.87
N PHE A 363 20.21 4.24 12.76
CA PHE A 363 21.22 4.84 11.89
C PHE A 363 21.85 3.74 11.06
N PHE A 364 22.19 4.02 9.83
CA PHE A 364 22.86 3.06 8.98
C PHE A 364 23.91 3.72 8.09
N VAL A 365 24.90 2.92 7.72
CA VAL A 365 25.88 3.20 6.68
C VAL A 365 26.05 1.93 5.86
N LYS A 366 26.03 2.06 4.55
CA LYS A 366 26.15 0.95 3.58
C LYS A 366 27.14 1.35 2.51
N GLY A 367 28.08 0.46 2.20
CA GLY A 367 29.01 0.57 1.07
C GLY A 367 28.82 -0.60 0.13
N SER A 368 28.90 -0.38 -1.17
CA SER A 368 28.88 -1.41 -2.21
C SER A 368 29.82 -1.06 -3.37
#